data_e10035943591cba33d0ae6317030b995
#
_entry.id   e10035943591cba33d0ae6317030b995
#
_cell.length_a   1.000
_cell.length_b   1.000
_cell.length_c   1.000
_cell.angle_alpha   90.00
_cell.angle_beta   90.00
_cell.angle_gamma   90.00
#
_symmetry.space_group_name_H-M   'P 1'
#
loop_
_entity.id
_entity.type
_entity.pdbx_description
1 polymer ?
#
loop_
_entity_poly.entity_id
_entity_poly.type
_entity_poly.pdbx_seq_one_letter_code
_entity_poly.pdbx_strand_id
1 'polypeptide(L)'
;MASEVRQELAQLMNSTGSHKDLAAKYRQILEKAIQYTDADQLEFLKAFVEAMVNENVSLVISRQLLTDFCTHLPNLPDSTAKAIYHFTLEKIQPRVISFEEQVASIRQHLATIYEKEGDWRNAAQVLVGIPLETGQKQYNVDYKLDTYLKIARLYLEDDDPVQAEAYINRASLLQNESSNEQLQIHYKVCYARVLDFRRKFIEAAQRYNELSYKSIVHETERLEALKHALNCTILASAGQQRSRMLATLFKDERCQQLAAYGILEKMYLDRIIRGNQLQEFATMLMPHQKATTTDGSSILDRAVIEHNLLSASKLYNNITFEELGAFFFANQNIPTSYFLTPKFLSLQLYAEKIASQMITEGRMNGFIDQIDGIVHFESNMLLPAGILYVHVDHLTSGTMDSLDN
;
A
#
# COMPACT_ATOMS: atom_id res chain seq x y z
N MET A 1 45.25 21.13 -4.56
CA MET A 1 44.12 21.67 -3.81
C MET A 1 43.51 20.66 -2.83
N ALA A 2 43.03 19.47 -3.21
CA ALA A 2 42.54 18.48 -2.23
C ALA A 2 43.57 18.04 -1.18
N SER A 3 44.87 17.99 -1.57
CA SER A 3 45.96 17.68 -0.65
C SER A 3 46.25 18.79 0.36
N GLU A 4 46.07 20.03 -0.01
CA GLU A 4 46.26 21.20 0.87
C GLU A 4 45.18 21.24 1.96
N VAL A 5 43.91 21.02 1.59
CA VAL A 5 42.81 20.95 2.57
C VAL A 5 43.00 19.77 3.52
N ARG A 6 43.43 18.59 3.03
CA ARG A 6 43.77 17.47 3.91
C ARG A 6 44.91 17.81 4.89
N GLN A 7 45.91 18.60 4.45
CA GLN A 7 46.97 19.09 5.32
C GLN A 7 46.47 20.10 6.35
N GLU A 8 45.64 21.07 5.96
CA GLU A 8 44.96 22.00 6.88
C GLU A 8 44.12 21.28 7.91
N LEU A 9 43.32 20.31 7.50
CA LEU A 9 42.50 19.47 8.41
C LEU A 9 43.38 18.66 9.36
N ALA A 10 44.47 18.07 8.88
CA ALA A 10 45.40 17.31 9.71
C ALA A 10 46.14 18.20 10.74
N GLN A 11 46.49 19.44 10.36
CA GLN A 11 47.10 20.41 11.29
C GLN A 11 46.08 20.85 12.37
N LEU A 12 44.80 21.06 11.99
CA LEU A 12 43.74 21.40 12.94
C LEU A 12 43.42 20.28 13.93
N MET A 13 43.45 19.01 13.48
CA MET A 13 43.25 17.85 14.37
C MET A 13 44.32 17.75 15.47
N ASN A 14 45.55 18.20 15.18
CA ASN A 14 46.66 18.19 16.12
C ASN A 14 46.84 19.51 16.88
N SER A 15 46.01 20.53 16.61
CA SER A 15 46.12 21.83 17.26
C SER A 15 45.39 21.84 18.60
N THR A 16 46.04 22.39 19.63
CA THR A 16 45.46 22.65 20.93
C THR A 16 44.86 24.06 20.95
N GLY A 17 43.53 24.14 21.03
CA GLY A 17 42.81 25.43 21.05
C GLY A 17 41.50 25.31 21.77
N SER A 18 40.80 26.44 21.97
CA SER A 18 39.46 26.46 22.50
C SER A 18 38.49 25.71 21.55
N HIS A 19 37.56 24.94 22.09
CA HIS A 19 36.55 24.22 21.28
C HIS A 19 35.82 25.16 20.33
N LYS A 20 35.54 26.42 20.72
CA LYS A 20 34.88 27.42 19.86
C LYS A 20 35.73 27.85 18.68
N ASP A 21 37.04 28.10 18.93
CA ASP A 21 37.97 28.55 17.88
C ASP A 21 38.23 27.42 16.87
N LEU A 22 38.34 26.18 17.34
CA LEU A 22 38.48 25.01 16.47
C LEU A 22 37.25 24.80 15.61
N ALA A 23 36.06 24.86 16.21
CA ALA A 23 34.78 24.74 15.46
C ALA A 23 34.63 25.84 14.42
N ALA A 24 35.03 27.08 14.73
CA ALA A 24 34.99 28.20 13.77
C ALA A 24 35.92 27.99 12.56
N LYS A 25 37.15 27.47 12.80
CA LYS A 25 38.09 27.14 11.73
C LYS A 25 37.58 26.02 10.82
N TYR A 26 37.03 24.97 11.41
CA TYR A 26 36.42 23.88 10.63
C TYR A 26 35.22 24.35 9.80
N ARG A 27 34.37 25.27 10.32
CA ARG A 27 33.28 25.89 9.57
C ARG A 27 33.79 26.68 8.35
N GLN A 28 34.85 27.46 8.52
CA GLN A 28 35.45 28.19 7.39
C GLN A 28 35.94 27.21 6.30
N ILE A 29 36.50 26.07 6.65
CA ILE A 29 36.89 25.05 5.67
C ILE A 29 35.66 24.45 4.99
N LEU A 30 34.60 24.16 5.74
CA LEU A 30 33.33 23.66 5.19
C LEU A 30 32.71 24.66 4.20
N GLU A 31 32.64 25.94 4.55
CA GLU A 31 32.14 27.02 3.69
C GLU A 31 32.95 27.14 2.40
N LYS A 32 34.30 27.04 2.50
CA LYS A 32 35.16 27.00 1.31
C LYS A 32 34.85 25.74 0.46
N ALA A 33 34.72 24.56 1.07
CA ALA A 33 34.44 23.33 0.36
C ALA A 33 33.12 23.36 -0.41
N ILE A 34 32.09 24.04 0.13
CA ILE A 34 30.78 24.19 -0.51
C ILE A 34 30.84 25.15 -1.72
N GLN A 35 31.71 26.14 -1.70
CA GLN A 35 31.88 27.11 -2.80
C GLN A 35 32.57 26.52 -4.04
N TYR A 36 33.29 25.39 -3.90
CA TYR A 36 33.88 24.72 -5.05
C TYR A 36 32.80 24.05 -5.89
N THR A 37 33.02 23.99 -7.18
CA THR A 37 32.17 23.27 -8.15
C THR A 37 32.97 22.12 -8.71
N ASP A 38 32.29 21.01 -9.09
CA ASP A 38 32.84 19.82 -9.76
C ASP A 38 33.41 18.70 -8.86
N ALA A 39 34.18 17.81 -9.45
CA ALA A 39 34.73 16.62 -8.83
C ALA A 39 35.56 16.90 -7.57
N ASP A 40 36.23 18.07 -7.53
CA ASP A 40 37.01 18.51 -6.38
C ASP A 40 36.13 18.74 -5.14
N GLN A 41 34.90 19.21 -5.30
CA GLN A 41 33.96 19.44 -4.20
C GLN A 41 33.68 18.14 -3.42
N LEU A 42 33.40 17.04 -4.14
CA LEU A 42 33.12 15.76 -3.51
C LEU A 42 34.31 15.23 -2.70
N GLU A 43 35.53 15.37 -3.25
CA GLU A 43 36.74 14.95 -2.56
C GLU A 43 37.06 15.82 -1.32
N PHE A 44 36.76 17.11 -1.38
CA PHE A 44 36.89 18.00 -0.21
C PHE A 44 35.92 17.63 0.89
N LEU A 45 34.63 17.40 0.53
CA LEU A 45 33.60 17.02 1.48
C LEU A 45 33.90 15.66 2.11
N LYS A 46 34.43 14.68 1.36
CA LYS A 46 34.89 13.39 1.90
C LYS A 46 36.04 13.59 2.90
N ALA A 47 37.04 14.39 2.56
CA ALA A 47 38.16 14.67 3.47
C ALA A 47 37.67 15.37 4.75
N PHE A 48 36.71 16.28 4.65
CA PHE A 48 36.09 16.92 5.79
C PHE A 48 35.37 15.91 6.71
N VAL A 49 34.56 15.01 6.16
CA VAL A 49 33.86 13.97 6.92
C VAL A 49 34.84 13.04 7.61
N GLU A 50 35.91 12.60 6.93
CA GLU A 50 36.97 11.78 7.51
C GLU A 50 37.62 12.47 8.72
N ALA A 51 37.90 13.75 8.60
CA ALA A 51 38.47 14.53 9.71
C ALA A 51 37.47 14.64 10.88
N MET A 52 36.16 14.86 10.62
CA MET A 52 35.16 15.05 11.65
C MET A 52 34.82 13.75 12.41
N VAL A 53 34.92 12.60 11.75
CA VAL A 53 34.61 11.30 12.38
C VAL A 53 35.87 10.73 13.09
N ASN A 54 37.03 11.36 12.91
CA ASN A 54 38.27 10.92 13.52
C ASN A 54 38.20 10.95 15.08
N GLU A 55 38.82 9.97 15.74
CA GLU A 55 38.83 9.84 17.21
C GLU A 55 39.56 10.97 17.92
N ASN A 56 40.51 11.62 17.24
CA ASN A 56 41.26 12.74 17.78
C ASN A 56 40.47 14.04 17.90
N VAL A 57 39.30 14.14 17.26
CA VAL A 57 38.45 15.31 17.37
C VAL A 57 37.42 15.12 18.48
N SER A 58 37.28 16.13 19.33
CA SER A 58 36.25 16.09 20.41
C SER A 58 34.86 15.79 19.86
N LEU A 59 34.18 14.83 20.48
CA LEU A 59 32.83 14.40 20.07
C LEU A 59 31.83 15.56 19.99
N VAL A 60 31.96 16.56 20.90
CA VAL A 60 31.10 17.75 20.90
C VAL A 60 31.28 18.57 19.60
N ILE A 61 32.54 18.76 19.20
CA ILE A 61 32.88 19.48 17.96
C ILE A 61 32.38 18.68 16.76
N SER A 62 32.67 17.37 16.73
CA SER A 62 32.25 16.49 15.63
C SER A 62 30.72 16.51 15.42
N ARG A 63 29.94 16.38 16.50
CA ARG A 63 28.46 16.44 16.43
C ARG A 63 27.98 17.78 15.89
N GLN A 64 28.51 18.89 16.37
CA GLN A 64 28.12 20.22 15.94
C GLN A 64 28.42 20.44 14.46
N LEU A 65 29.64 20.08 14.04
CA LEU A 65 30.08 20.25 12.65
C LEU A 65 29.32 19.35 11.68
N LEU A 66 29.02 18.11 12.07
CA LEU A 66 28.19 17.23 11.26
C LEU A 66 26.73 17.73 11.18
N THR A 67 26.21 18.40 12.23
CA THR A 67 24.91 19.05 12.17
C THR A 67 24.95 20.23 11.19
N ASP A 68 25.96 21.10 11.31
CA ASP A 68 26.16 22.22 10.37
C ASP A 68 26.32 21.69 8.93
N PHE A 69 27.09 20.62 8.74
CA PHE A 69 27.25 19.94 7.46
C PHE A 69 25.90 19.48 6.88
N CYS A 70 25.06 18.83 7.67
CA CYS A 70 23.73 18.39 7.24
C CYS A 70 22.79 19.54 6.81
N THR A 71 22.96 20.75 7.37
CA THR A 71 22.17 21.94 6.96
C THR A 71 22.58 22.48 5.61
N HIS A 72 23.83 22.29 5.19
CA HIS A 72 24.34 22.78 3.90
C HIS A 72 24.12 21.80 2.74
N LEU A 73 24.06 20.51 3.01
CA LEU A 73 23.96 19.47 1.98
C LEU A 73 22.71 19.55 1.07
N PRO A 74 21.53 19.97 1.55
CA PRO A 74 20.35 20.14 0.68
C PRO A 74 20.53 21.17 -0.43
N ASN A 75 21.54 22.04 -0.34
CA ASN A 75 21.86 23.06 -1.35
C ASN A 75 22.78 22.54 -2.47
N LEU A 76 23.29 21.30 -2.33
CA LEU A 76 24.16 20.68 -3.33
C LEU A 76 23.33 19.95 -4.41
N PRO A 77 23.93 19.69 -5.59
CA PRO A 77 23.30 18.82 -6.59
C PRO A 77 22.99 17.44 -6.01
N ASP A 78 21.81 16.91 -6.31
CA ASP A 78 21.31 15.65 -5.73
C ASP A 78 22.30 14.47 -5.89
N SER A 79 23.03 14.41 -7.03
CA SER A 79 24.04 13.38 -7.28
C SER A 79 25.25 13.46 -6.32
N THR A 80 25.76 14.67 -6.08
CA THR A 80 26.86 14.91 -5.16
C THR A 80 26.42 14.70 -3.72
N ALA A 81 25.24 15.21 -3.35
CA ALA A 81 24.64 15.03 -2.04
C ALA A 81 24.44 13.54 -1.73
N LYS A 82 23.91 12.76 -2.65
CA LYS A 82 23.71 11.32 -2.52
C LYS A 82 25.04 10.58 -2.24
N ALA A 83 26.07 10.87 -3.05
CA ALA A 83 27.38 10.26 -2.89
C ALA A 83 28.01 10.57 -1.52
N ILE A 84 27.93 11.82 -1.08
CA ILE A 84 28.50 12.24 0.21
C ILE A 84 27.69 11.70 1.41
N TYR A 85 26.36 11.60 1.31
CA TYR A 85 25.55 11.00 2.35
C TYR A 85 25.88 9.53 2.56
N HIS A 86 26.03 8.75 1.49
CA HIS A 86 26.47 7.35 1.60
C HIS A 86 27.85 7.23 2.22
N PHE A 87 28.80 8.03 1.76
CA PHE A 87 30.15 8.04 2.33
C PHE A 87 30.14 8.40 3.83
N THR A 88 29.34 9.41 4.21
CA THR A 88 29.22 9.84 5.60
C THR A 88 28.65 8.73 6.49
N LEU A 89 27.58 8.06 6.02
CA LEU A 89 26.97 6.93 6.75
C LEU A 89 27.96 5.76 6.92
N GLU A 90 28.75 5.45 5.89
CA GLU A 90 29.79 4.42 5.96
C GLU A 90 30.85 4.76 7.01
N LYS A 91 31.36 5.99 7.01
CA LYS A 91 32.38 6.44 7.96
C LYS A 91 31.89 6.54 9.40
N ILE A 92 30.61 6.89 9.62
CA ILE A 92 29.99 6.97 10.94
C ILE A 92 29.61 5.58 11.48
N GLN A 93 29.44 4.57 10.62
CA GLN A 93 28.97 3.23 10.98
C GLN A 93 29.64 2.63 12.25
N PRO A 94 30.97 2.67 12.44
CA PRO A 94 31.59 2.13 13.64
C PRO A 94 31.20 2.85 14.94
N ARG A 95 30.71 4.09 14.84
CA ARG A 95 30.42 4.97 15.99
C ARG A 95 28.99 5.52 15.93
N VAL A 96 28.05 4.78 15.35
CA VAL A 96 26.64 5.20 15.15
C VAL A 96 26.01 5.73 16.45
N ILE A 97 26.22 5.05 17.56
CA ILE A 97 25.68 5.43 18.88
C ILE A 97 26.10 6.87 19.28
N SER A 98 27.29 7.28 18.88
CA SER A 98 27.78 8.64 19.16
C SER A 98 27.16 9.73 18.30
N PHE A 99 26.56 9.39 17.16
CA PHE A 99 26.06 10.31 16.14
C PHE A 99 24.62 10.04 15.72
N GLU A 100 23.78 9.46 16.59
CA GLU A 100 22.41 9.04 16.26
C GLU A 100 21.56 10.15 15.63
N GLU A 101 21.65 11.39 16.11
CA GLU A 101 20.91 12.53 15.61
C GLU A 101 21.35 12.92 14.19
N GLN A 102 22.66 12.95 13.95
CA GLN A 102 23.22 13.27 12.65
C GLN A 102 22.89 12.17 11.65
N VAL A 103 22.99 10.90 12.06
CA VAL A 103 22.60 9.74 11.24
C VAL A 103 21.13 9.83 10.87
N ALA A 104 20.23 10.16 11.80
CA ALA A 104 18.81 10.33 11.52
C ALA A 104 18.57 11.44 10.50
N SER A 105 19.21 12.60 10.66
CA SER A 105 19.12 13.73 9.72
C SER A 105 19.61 13.36 8.32
N ILE A 106 20.79 12.74 8.23
CA ILE A 106 21.39 12.29 6.96
C ILE A 106 20.45 11.32 6.25
N ARG A 107 19.90 10.33 6.97
CA ARG A 107 18.99 9.33 6.41
C ARG A 107 17.67 9.97 5.94
N GLN A 108 17.13 10.95 6.66
CA GLN A 108 15.95 11.70 6.25
C GLN A 108 16.17 12.44 4.91
N HIS A 109 17.29 13.15 4.78
CA HIS A 109 17.62 13.89 3.54
C HIS A 109 17.90 12.93 2.39
N LEU A 110 18.67 11.86 2.62
CA LEU A 110 18.95 10.85 1.60
C LEU A 110 17.66 10.17 1.10
N ALA A 111 16.74 9.85 2.01
CA ALA A 111 15.44 9.32 1.63
C ALA A 111 14.65 10.30 0.76
N THR A 112 14.71 11.61 1.04
CA THR A 112 14.05 12.63 0.20
C THR A 112 14.65 12.69 -1.21
N ILE A 113 15.96 12.47 -1.37
CA ILE A 113 16.58 12.38 -2.70
C ILE A 113 16.05 11.14 -3.46
N TYR A 114 16.04 9.98 -2.81
CA TYR A 114 15.49 8.78 -3.41
C TYR A 114 13.99 8.90 -3.77
N GLU A 115 13.19 9.60 -2.94
CA GLU A 115 11.79 9.90 -3.24
C GLU A 115 11.66 10.74 -4.53
N LYS A 116 12.51 11.76 -4.73
CA LYS A 116 12.54 12.56 -5.96
C LYS A 116 12.91 11.74 -7.20
N GLU A 117 13.81 10.76 -7.03
CA GLU A 117 14.23 9.84 -8.10
C GLU A 117 13.18 8.76 -8.40
N GLY A 118 12.15 8.60 -7.54
CA GLY A 118 11.15 7.52 -7.65
C GLY A 118 11.66 6.16 -7.19
N ASP A 119 12.78 6.13 -6.48
CA ASP A 119 13.36 4.89 -5.92
C ASP A 119 12.82 4.66 -4.50
N TRP A 120 11.56 4.20 -4.44
CA TRP A 120 10.80 4.08 -3.21
C TRP A 120 11.39 3.06 -2.24
N ARG A 121 11.91 1.96 -2.77
CA ARG A 121 12.52 0.89 -1.97
C ARG A 121 13.76 1.36 -1.23
N ASN A 122 14.69 2.00 -1.93
CA ASN A 122 15.90 2.52 -1.30
C ASN A 122 15.59 3.65 -0.33
N ALA A 123 14.61 4.51 -0.64
CA ALA A 123 14.12 5.53 0.28
C ALA A 123 13.64 4.92 1.61
N ALA A 124 12.81 3.87 1.53
CA ALA A 124 12.33 3.16 2.71
C ALA A 124 13.48 2.51 3.51
N GLN A 125 14.38 1.79 2.84
CA GLN A 125 15.50 1.10 3.49
C GLN A 125 16.44 2.06 4.21
N VAL A 126 16.68 3.23 3.64
CA VAL A 126 17.49 4.26 4.30
C VAL A 126 16.83 4.72 5.61
N LEU A 127 15.52 4.94 5.63
CA LEU A 127 14.80 5.35 6.84
C LEU A 127 14.73 4.24 7.89
N VAL A 128 14.60 2.98 7.47
CA VAL A 128 14.60 1.80 8.36
C VAL A 128 15.89 1.74 9.21
N GLY A 129 16.98 2.23 8.68
CA GLY A 129 18.27 2.28 9.42
C GLY A 129 18.34 3.33 10.54
N ILE A 130 17.31 4.14 10.76
CA ILE A 130 17.27 5.09 11.90
C ILE A 130 17.00 4.30 13.18
N PRO A 131 17.85 4.40 14.23
CA PRO A 131 17.70 3.63 15.46
C PRO A 131 16.63 4.25 16.38
N LEU A 132 15.35 4.13 15.99
CA LEU A 132 14.21 4.75 16.70
C LEU A 132 13.93 4.13 18.07
N GLU A 133 14.22 2.83 18.25
CA GLU A 133 13.91 2.07 19.45
C GLU A 133 15.14 1.60 20.20
N THR A 134 16.23 1.33 19.48
CA THR A 134 17.45 0.72 20.01
C THR A 134 18.53 1.73 20.37
N GLY A 135 18.36 2.99 19.98
CA GLY A 135 19.34 4.05 20.24
C GLY A 135 19.30 4.56 21.68
N GLN A 136 20.35 5.29 22.08
CA GLN A 136 20.41 5.99 23.38
C GLN A 136 19.53 7.24 23.38
N LYS A 137 19.27 7.83 22.20
CA LYS A 137 18.42 9.00 22.06
C LYS A 137 16.94 8.60 22.14
N GLN A 138 16.23 9.18 23.11
CA GLN A 138 14.79 9.07 23.16
C GLN A 138 14.16 10.04 22.17
N TYR A 139 13.61 9.51 21.07
CA TYR A 139 12.86 10.30 20.11
C TYR A 139 11.45 10.56 20.61
N ASN A 140 10.91 11.73 20.29
CA ASN A 140 9.52 12.06 20.55
C ASN A 140 8.58 11.06 19.82
N VAL A 141 7.43 10.80 20.45
CA VAL A 141 6.37 9.93 19.89
C VAL A 141 5.96 10.37 18.48
N ASP A 142 5.77 11.67 18.28
CA ASP A 142 5.37 12.23 16.98
C ASP A 142 6.44 11.99 15.91
N TYR A 143 7.72 12.12 16.24
CA TYR A 143 8.80 11.85 15.30
C TYR A 143 8.87 10.36 14.92
N LYS A 144 8.71 9.45 15.89
CA LYS A 144 8.66 8.01 15.61
C LYS A 144 7.48 7.65 14.73
N LEU A 145 6.30 8.19 15.08
CA LEU A 145 5.06 7.97 14.33
C LEU A 145 5.19 8.47 12.89
N ASP A 146 5.66 9.69 12.69
CA ASP A 146 5.87 10.26 11.35
C ASP A 146 6.85 9.42 10.52
N THR A 147 7.97 9.00 11.13
CA THR A 147 8.97 8.16 10.43
C THR A 147 8.38 6.79 10.04
N TYR A 148 7.63 6.12 10.93
CA TYR A 148 6.99 4.86 10.58
C TYR A 148 5.95 5.01 9.48
N LEU A 149 5.15 6.09 9.50
CA LEU A 149 4.17 6.38 8.46
C LEU A 149 4.84 6.68 7.11
N LYS A 150 5.96 7.42 7.14
CA LYS A 150 6.75 7.69 5.93
C LYS A 150 7.31 6.40 5.34
N ILE A 151 7.89 5.51 6.16
CA ILE A 151 8.38 4.20 5.71
C ILE A 151 7.25 3.36 5.12
N ALA A 152 6.10 3.28 5.80
CA ALA A 152 4.94 2.52 5.32
C ALA A 152 4.44 3.04 3.96
N ARG A 153 4.35 4.38 3.80
CA ARG A 153 3.98 5.00 2.53
C ARG A 153 4.93 4.63 1.41
N LEU A 154 6.23 4.70 1.66
CA LEU A 154 7.26 4.36 0.66
C LEU A 154 7.17 2.90 0.21
N TYR A 155 6.94 1.97 1.14
CA TYR A 155 6.72 0.57 0.76
C TYR A 155 5.41 0.35 -0.01
N LEU A 156 4.36 1.16 0.23
CA LEU A 156 3.15 1.11 -0.58
C LEU A 156 3.36 1.65 -2.00
N GLU A 157 4.24 2.64 -2.19
CA GLU A 157 4.62 3.10 -3.53
C GLU A 157 5.49 2.06 -4.28
N ASP A 158 6.25 1.23 -3.54
CA ASP A 158 7.04 0.11 -4.08
C ASP A 158 6.22 -1.19 -4.26
N ASP A 159 4.90 -1.15 -4.09
CA ASP A 159 3.99 -2.32 -4.14
C ASP A 159 4.36 -3.45 -3.14
N ASP A 160 4.97 -3.12 -2.00
CA ASP A 160 5.25 -4.05 -0.91
C ASP A 160 4.32 -3.83 0.31
N PRO A 161 3.07 -4.34 0.27
CA PRO A 161 2.12 -4.17 1.36
C PRO A 161 2.49 -4.92 2.63
N VAL A 162 3.36 -5.93 2.55
CA VAL A 162 3.77 -6.73 3.72
C VAL A 162 4.68 -5.91 4.62
N GLN A 163 5.68 -5.26 4.04
CA GLN A 163 6.56 -4.36 4.80
C GLN A 163 5.78 -3.13 5.28
N ALA A 164 4.92 -2.56 4.43
CA ALA A 164 4.07 -1.44 4.83
C ALA A 164 3.21 -1.77 6.06
N GLU A 165 2.56 -2.95 6.09
CA GLU A 165 1.75 -3.41 7.23
C GLU A 165 2.58 -3.54 8.51
N ALA A 166 3.82 -4.03 8.43
CA ALA A 166 4.70 -4.15 9.58
C ALA A 166 4.98 -2.78 10.25
N TYR A 167 5.17 -1.73 9.44
CA TYR A 167 5.39 -0.38 9.98
C TYR A 167 4.09 0.30 10.43
N ILE A 168 2.97 0.04 9.79
CA ILE A 168 1.65 0.49 10.27
C ILE A 168 1.32 -0.15 11.63
N ASN A 169 1.65 -1.42 11.84
CA ASN A 169 1.47 -2.07 13.12
C ASN A 169 2.33 -1.43 14.24
N ARG A 170 3.58 -1.03 13.94
CA ARG A 170 4.40 -0.26 14.87
C ARG A 170 3.80 1.12 15.15
N ALA A 171 3.34 1.82 14.11
CA ALA A 171 2.68 3.12 14.23
C ALA A 171 1.38 3.04 15.06
N SER A 172 0.64 1.93 14.99
CA SER A 172 -0.61 1.73 15.73
C SER A 172 -0.44 1.79 17.25
N LEU A 173 0.74 1.41 17.74
CA LEU A 173 1.06 1.46 19.16
C LEU A 173 1.24 2.90 19.66
N LEU A 174 1.70 3.79 18.80
CA LEU A 174 2.04 5.18 19.13
C LEU A 174 0.93 6.18 18.81
N GLN A 175 0.01 5.84 17.91
CA GLN A 175 -1.00 6.78 17.43
C GLN A 175 -1.89 7.39 18.54
N ASN A 176 -2.17 6.61 19.60
CA ASN A 176 -3.00 7.06 20.70
C ASN A 176 -2.24 7.96 21.71
N GLU A 177 -0.92 7.90 21.68
CA GLU A 177 -0.06 8.71 22.54
C GLU A 177 0.22 10.08 21.90
N SER A 178 0.08 10.19 20.57
CA SER A 178 0.26 11.44 19.84
C SER A 178 -0.96 12.33 19.97
N SER A 179 -0.75 13.59 20.34
CA SER A 179 -1.77 14.64 20.31
C SER A 179 -1.90 15.33 18.94
N ASN A 180 -1.05 14.98 17.98
CA ASN A 180 -1.04 15.59 16.65
C ASN A 180 -2.13 14.96 15.77
N GLU A 181 -3.21 15.70 15.56
CA GLU A 181 -4.35 15.25 14.77
C GLU A 181 -3.99 14.96 13.30
N GLN A 182 -3.04 15.69 12.72
CA GLN A 182 -2.58 15.45 11.36
C GLN A 182 -1.89 14.09 11.22
N LEU A 183 -1.04 13.71 12.19
CA LEU A 183 -0.39 12.40 12.20
C LEU A 183 -1.40 11.27 12.41
N GLN A 184 -2.42 11.47 13.24
CA GLN A 184 -3.51 10.51 13.42
C GLN A 184 -4.31 10.29 12.13
N ILE A 185 -4.56 11.36 11.37
CA ILE A 185 -5.21 11.26 10.05
C ILE A 185 -4.30 10.54 9.06
N HIS A 186 -3.02 10.92 9.02
CA HIS A 186 -2.02 10.29 8.14
C HIS A 186 -1.94 8.78 8.41
N TYR A 187 -1.93 8.38 9.69
CA TYR A 187 -2.03 6.96 10.07
C TYR A 187 -3.28 6.29 9.49
N LYS A 188 -4.46 6.90 9.63
CA LYS A 188 -5.72 6.33 9.11
C LYS A 188 -5.71 6.18 7.60
N VAL A 189 -5.13 7.14 6.87
CA VAL A 189 -4.97 7.07 5.41
C VAL A 189 -4.03 5.91 5.03
N CYS A 190 -2.86 5.83 5.65
CA CYS A 190 -1.91 4.74 5.38
C CYS A 190 -2.51 3.36 5.72
N TYR A 191 -3.23 3.26 6.84
CA TYR A 191 -3.88 2.02 7.23
C TYR A 191 -4.97 1.59 6.23
N ALA A 192 -5.81 2.53 5.77
CA ALA A 192 -6.81 2.25 4.73
C ALA A 192 -6.15 1.77 3.42
N ARG A 193 -5.03 2.40 3.01
CA ARG A 193 -4.26 1.96 1.84
C ARG A 193 -3.70 0.55 2.01
N VAL A 194 -3.12 0.23 3.17
CA VAL A 194 -2.61 -1.13 3.45
C VAL A 194 -3.74 -2.17 3.35
N LEU A 195 -4.91 -1.88 3.89
CA LEU A 195 -6.08 -2.76 3.78
C LEU A 195 -6.50 -2.98 2.32
N ASP A 196 -6.49 -1.92 1.50
CA ASP A 196 -6.80 -1.99 0.08
C ASP A 196 -5.79 -2.86 -0.68
N PHE A 197 -4.50 -2.64 -0.50
CA PHE A 197 -3.44 -3.47 -1.08
C PHE A 197 -3.50 -4.93 -0.63
N ARG A 198 -3.90 -5.17 0.63
CA ARG A 198 -4.11 -6.52 1.20
C ARG A 198 -5.44 -7.16 0.77
N ARG A 199 -6.20 -6.51 -0.13
CA ARG A 199 -7.50 -6.95 -0.65
C ARG A 199 -8.58 -7.11 0.44
N LYS A 200 -8.42 -6.47 1.59
CA LYS A 200 -9.44 -6.36 2.63
C LYS A 200 -10.39 -5.20 2.32
N PHE A 201 -11.02 -5.29 1.14
CA PHE A 201 -11.72 -4.17 0.52
C PHE A 201 -12.84 -3.59 1.36
N ILE A 202 -13.62 -4.40 2.06
CA ILE A 202 -14.73 -3.87 2.87
C ILE A 202 -14.23 -3.08 4.08
N GLU A 203 -13.15 -3.55 4.72
CA GLU A 203 -12.50 -2.84 5.82
C GLU A 203 -11.87 -1.53 5.32
N ALA A 204 -11.19 -1.58 4.16
CA ALA A 204 -10.64 -0.40 3.51
C ALA A 204 -11.73 0.63 3.19
N ALA A 205 -12.85 0.19 2.60
CA ALA A 205 -13.98 1.05 2.27
C ALA A 205 -14.55 1.78 3.50
N GLN A 206 -14.69 1.09 4.63
CA GLN A 206 -15.13 1.68 5.88
C GLN A 206 -14.17 2.77 6.35
N ARG A 207 -12.85 2.52 6.32
CA ARG A 207 -11.84 3.50 6.73
C ARG A 207 -11.79 4.71 5.81
N TYR A 208 -11.84 4.50 4.50
CA TYR A 208 -11.92 5.61 3.54
C TYR A 208 -13.20 6.43 3.70
N ASN A 209 -14.33 5.78 3.95
CA ASN A 209 -15.59 6.48 4.20
C ASN A 209 -15.52 7.31 5.49
N GLU A 210 -14.96 6.79 6.58
CA GLU A 210 -14.72 7.55 7.81
C GLU A 210 -13.85 8.80 7.57
N LEU A 211 -12.80 8.66 6.74
CA LEU A 211 -11.92 9.77 6.36
C LEU A 211 -12.65 10.85 5.56
N SER A 212 -13.59 10.46 4.68
CA SER A 212 -14.35 11.40 3.86
C SER A 212 -15.24 12.37 4.66
N TYR A 213 -15.50 12.08 5.93
CA TYR A 213 -16.28 12.95 6.84
C TYR A 213 -15.41 13.81 7.77
N LYS A 214 -14.08 13.66 7.74
CA LYS A 214 -13.18 14.42 8.62
C LYS A 214 -13.04 15.86 8.13
N SER A 215 -13.55 16.84 8.89
CA SER A 215 -13.54 18.27 8.52
C SER A 215 -12.14 18.89 8.42
N ILE A 216 -11.16 18.33 9.13
CA ILE A 216 -9.76 18.77 9.07
C ILE A 216 -9.06 18.41 7.75
N VAL A 217 -9.60 17.41 7.03
CA VAL A 217 -9.09 16.99 5.72
C VAL A 217 -9.67 17.93 4.65
N HIS A 218 -8.84 18.34 3.70
CA HIS A 218 -9.28 19.22 2.60
C HIS A 218 -10.39 18.55 1.78
N GLU A 219 -11.29 19.33 1.22
CA GLU A 219 -12.48 18.82 0.52
C GLU A 219 -12.13 17.89 -0.66
N THR A 220 -11.10 18.24 -1.42
CA THR A 220 -10.62 17.40 -2.53
C THR A 220 -10.13 16.03 -2.06
N GLU A 221 -9.39 15.98 -0.95
CA GLU A 221 -8.89 14.74 -0.37
C GLU A 221 -10.03 13.90 0.25
N ARG A 222 -11.06 14.55 0.83
CA ARG A 222 -12.27 13.89 1.30
C ARG A 222 -13.04 13.22 0.16
N LEU A 223 -13.10 13.89 -0.99
CA LEU A 223 -13.75 13.35 -2.19
C LEU A 223 -12.95 12.18 -2.79
N GLU A 224 -11.62 12.26 -2.81
CA GLU A 224 -10.75 11.14 -3.21
C GLU A 224 -10.90 9.95 -2.24
N ALA A 225 -10.97 10.19 -0.94
CA ALA A 225 -11.24 9.13 0.03
C ALA A 225 -12.60 8.48 -0.22
N LEU A 226 -13.63 9.26 -0.53
CA LEU A 226 -14.96 8.74 -0.86
C LEU A 226 -14.94 7.90 -2.15
N LYS A 227 -14.19 8.32 -3.16
CA LYS A 227 -13.96 7.56 -4.41
C LYS A 227 -13.27 6.22 -4.12
N HIS A 228 -12.24 6.20 -3.28
CA HIS A 228 -11.60 4.95 -2.86
C HIS A 228 -12.55 4.05 -2.07
N ALA A 229 -13.38 4.63 -1.18
CA ALA A 229 -14.40 3.87 -0.45
C ALA A 229 -15.38 3.19 -1.41
N LEU A 230 -15.82 3.90 -2.45
CA LEU A 230 -16.73 3.38 -3.45
C LEU A 230 -16.08 2.26 -4.27
N ASN A 231 -14.87 2.47 -4.78
CA ASN A 231 -14.14 1.47 -5.56
C ASN A 231 -13.91 0.19 -4.74
N CYS A 232 -13.45 0.31 -3.50
CA CYS A 232 -13.26 -0.83 -2.61
C CYS A 232 -14.59 -1.54 -2.30
N THR A 233 -15.69 -0.81 -2.15
CA THR A 233 -17.02 -1.43 -1.91
C THR A 233 -17.47 -2.26 -3.11
N ILE A 234 -17.23 -1.79 -4.34
CA ILE A 234 -17.55 -2.53 -5.57
C ILE A 234 -16.70 -3.81 -5.66
N LEU A 235 -15.41 -3.73 -5.32
CA LEU A 235 -14.47 -4.86 -5.39
C LEU A 235 -14.64 -5.86 -4.24
N ALA A 236 -15.32 -5.49 -3.16
CA ALA A 236 -15.52 -6.36 -2.01
C ALA A 236 -16.39 -7.57 -2.36
N SER A 237 -16.14 -8.68 -1.67
CA SER A 237 -16.96 -9.89 -1.80
C SER A 237 -18.41 -9.64 -1.41
N ALA A 238 -19.33 -10.26 -2.12
CA ALA A 238 -20.76 -10.14 -1.85
C ALA A 238 -21.10 -10.66 -0.46
N GLY A 239 -21.92 -9.92 0.28
CA GLY A 239 -22.32 -10.25 1.64
C GLY A 239 -22.96 -9.08 2.37
N GLN A 240 -23.40 -9.34 3.61
CA GLN A 240 -24.16 -8.36 4.39
C GLN A 240 -23.38 -7.04 4.65
N GLN A 241 -22.07 -7.14 4.89
CA GLN A 241 -21.23 -5.95 5.13
C GLN A 241 -21.15 -5.07 3.87
N ARG A 242 -20.95 -5.70 2.69
CA ARG A 242 -20.96 -4.97 1.41
C ARG A 242 -22.31 -4.30 1.17
N SER A 243 -23.44 -5.01 1.39
CA SER A 243 -24.78 -4.44 1.20
C SER A 243 -25.02 -3.23 2.09
N ARG A 244 -24.57 -3.25 3.35
CA ARG A 244 -24.64 -2.11 4.25
C ARG A 244 -23.81 -0.93 3.76
N MET A 245 -22.61 -1.21 3.26
CA MET A 245 -21.72 -0.16 2.74
C MET A 245 -22.27 0.46 1.44
N LEU A 246 -22.81 -0.36 0.53
CA LEU A 246 -23.52 0.12 -0.66
C LEU A 246 -24.67 1.05 -0.30
N ALA A 247 -25.49 0.68 0.70
CA ALA A 247 -26.60 1.52 1.17
C ALA A 247 -26.10 2.85 1.78
N THR A 248 -24.97 2.83 2.50
CA THR A 248 -24.37 4.04 3.08
C THR A 248 -23.89 4.99 2.00
N LEU A 249 -23.16 4.48 1.01
CA LEU A 249 -22.63 5.27 -0.10
C LEU A 249 -23.73 5.76 -1.05
N PHE A 250 -24.75 4.96 -1.29
CA PHE A 250 -25.89 5.37 -2.15
C PHE A 250 -26.67 6.54 -1.56
N LYS A 251 -26.79 6.63 -0.24
CA LYS A 251 -27.44 7.74 0.47
C LYS A 251 -26.58 9.01 0.55
N ASP A 252 -25.30 8.92 0.25
CA ASP A 252 -24.39 10.06 0.27
C ASP A 252 -24.46 10.81 -1.07
N GLU A 253 -25.04 12.01 -1.05
CA GLU A 253 -25.22 12.83 -2.26
C GLU A 253 -23.90 13.14 -2.97
N ARG A 254 -22.77 13.18 -2.24
CA ARG A 254 -21.45 13.40 -2.82
C ARG A 254 -21.03 12.29 -3.78
N CYS A 255 -21.56 11.07 -3.59
CA CYS A 255 -21.26 9.94 -4.47
C CYS A 255 -21.83 10.12 -5.88
N GLN A 256 -22.91 10.90 -6.04
CA GLN A 256 -23.58 11.12 -7.36
C GLN A 256 -22.65 11.79 -8.38
N GLN A 257 -21.67 12.56 -7.93
CA GLN A 257 -20.70 13.21 -8.81
C GLN A 257 -19.51 12.30 -9.19
N LEU A 258 -19.39 11.11 -8.59
CA LEU A 258 -18.32 10.17 -8.87
C LEU A 258 -18.62 9.34 -10.11
N ALA A 259 -17.61 9.13 -10.96
CA ALA A 259 -17.76 8.38 -12.22
C ALA A 259 -18.26 6.94 -12.01
N ALA A 260 -17.92 6.30 -10.88
CA ALA A 260 -18.36 4.95 -10.55
C ALA A 260 -19.78 4.87 -9.97
N TYR A 261 -20.49 5.99 -9.82
CA TYR A 261 -21.84 6.02 -9.23
C TYR A 261 -22.86 5.13 -9.98
N GLY A 262 -22.78 5.07 -11.31
CA GLY A 262 -23.70 4.23 -12.10
C GLY A 262 -23.59 2.73 -11.78
N ILE A 263 -22.40 2.25 -11.35
CA ILE A 263 -22.22 0.87 -10.89
C ILE A 263 -22.73 0.72 -9.46
N LEU A 264 -22.45 1.69 -8.58
CA LEU A 264 -22.99 1.72 -7.22
C LEU A 264 -24.51 1.62 -7.21
N GLU A 265 -25.18 2.43 -8.02
CA GLU A 265 -26.65 2.43 -8.15
C GLU A 265 -27.17 1.05 -8.56
N LYS A 266 -26.54 0.43 -9.57
CA LYS A 266 -26.96 -0.91 -10.02
C LYS A 266 -26.75 -1.97 -8.97
N MET A 267 -25.59 -1.93 -8.26
CA MET A 267 -25.33 -2.87 -7.18
C MET A 267 -26.30 -2.68 -6.01
N TYR A 268 -26.63 -1.44 -5.66
CA TYR A 268 -27.58 -1.16 -4.60
C TYR A 268 -29.02 -1.58 -4.95
N LEU A 269 -29.41 -1.40 -6.22
CA LEU A 269 -30.75 -1.78 -6.72
C LEU A 269 -30.83 -3.24 -7.19
N ASP A 270 -29.83 -4.06 -6.89
CA ASP A 270 -29.75 -5.47 -7.31
C ASP A 270 -29.94 -5.69 -8.82
N ARG A 271 -29.48 -4.74 -9.65
CA ARG A 271 -29.52 -4.86 -11.11
C ARG A 271 -28.31 -5.58 -11.65
N ILE A 272 -28.52 -6.38 -12.70
CA ILE A 272 -27.44 -7.08 -13.40
C ILE A 272 -26.45 -6.08 -14.03
N ILE A 273 -25.16 -6.29 -13.80
CA ILE A 273 -24.07 -5.49 -14.38
C ILE A 273 -23.54 -6.21 -15.61
N ARG A 274 -23.44 -5.47 -16.72
CA ARG A 274 -23.00 -6.01 -18.01
C ARG A 274 -21.55 -5.65 -18.31
N GLY A 275 -20.90 -6.43 -19.18
CA GLY A 275 -19.46 -6.34 -19.46
C GLY A 275 -18.96 -4.98 -19.97
N ASN A 276 -19.75 -4.24 -20.78
CA ASN A 276 -19.38 -2.91 -21.26
C ASN A 276 -19.17 -1.89 -20.13
N GLN A 277 -19.98 -1.97 -19.09
CA GLN A 277 -19.91 -1.07 -17.92
C GLN A 277 -18.68 -1.38 -17.05
N LEU A 278 -18.24 -2.63 -17.06
CA LEU A 278 -17.05 -3.07 -16.37
C LEU A 278 -15.76 -2.53 -17.00
N GLN A 279 -15.72 -2.43 -18.33
CA GLN A 279 -14.54 -1.91 -19.02
C GLN A 279 -14.23 -0.47 -18.63
N GLU A 280 -15.26 0.38 -18.56
CA GLU A 280 -15.11 1.77 -18.14
C GLU A 280 -14.63 1.84 -16.68
N PHE A 281 -15.25 1.09 -15.78
CA PHE A 281 -14.84 1.06 -14.38
C PHE A 281 -13.43 0.50 -14.18
N ALA A 282 -13.05 -0.54 -14.94
CA ALA A 282 -11.72 -1.13 -14.87
C ALA A 282 -10.60 -0.12 -15.19
N THR A 283 -10.87 0.90 -16.03
CA THR A 283 -9.89 1.96 -16.30
C THR A 283 -9.60 2.82 -15.07
N MET A 284 -10.59 3.00 -14.20
CA MET A 284 -10.51 3.85 -13.00
C MET A 284 -9.84 3.17 -11.80
N LEU A 285 -9.62 1.85 -11.86
CA LEU A 285 -9.01 1.08 -10.78
C LEU A 285 -7.49 1.28 -10.73
N MET A 286 -6.95 1.22 -9.52
CA MET A 286 -5.52 1.23 -9.27
C MET A 286 -4.84 -0.07 -9.76
N PRO A 287 -3.53 -0.06 -10.07
CA PRO A 287 -2.82 -1.24 -10.57
C PRO A 287 -2.99 -2.49 -9.69
N HIS A 288 -2.85 -2.35 -8.36
CA HIS A 288 -3.02 -3.46 -7.41
C HIS A 288 -4.43 -4.03 -7.37
N GLN A 289 -5.46 -3.21 -7.68
CA GLN A 289 -6.87 -3.62 -7.77
C GLN A 289 -7.20 -4.35 -9.08
N LYS A 290 -6.37 -4.18 -10.12
CA LYS A 290 -6.49 -4.88 -11.43
C LYS A 290 -5.85 -6.26 -11.44
N ALA A 291 -5.20 -6.66 -10.35
CA ALA A 291 -4.51 -7.94 -10.26
C ALA A 291 -5.47 -9.11 -10.55
N THR A 292 -4.94 -10.11 -11.23
CA THR A 292 -5.61 -11.37 -11.48
C THR A 292 -5.44 -12.34 -10.30
N THR A 293 -6.41 -13.19 -10.11
CA THR A 293 -6.32 -14.33 -9.18
C THR A 293 -5.56 -15.48 -9.83
N THR A 294 -5.21 -16.51 -9.04
CA THR A 294 -4.56 -17.73 -9.54
C THR A 294 -5.34 -18.43 -10.66
N ASP A 295 -6.65 -18.21 -10.70
CA ASP A 295 -7.57 -18.78 -11.71
C ASP A 295 -7.62 -17.94 -13.01
N GLY A 296 -6.80 -16.89 -13.14
CA GLY A 296 -6.73 -16.03 -14.33
C GLY A 296 -7.84 -14.97 -14.46
N SER A 297 -8.78 -14.92 -13.53
CA SER A 297 -9.85 -13.92 -13.48
C SER A 297 -9.41 -12.68 -12.70
N SER A 298 -9.96 -11.50 -13.03
CA SER A 298 -9.71 -10.31 -12.25
C SER A 298 -10.53 -10.29 -10.96
N ILE A 299 -10.06 -9.52 -9.96
CA ILE A 299 -10.82 -9.27 -8.72
C ILE A 299 -12.19 -8.67 -9.05
N LEU A 300 -12.24 -7.78 -10.05
CA LEU A 300 -13.47 -7.15 -10.50
C LEU A 300 -14.46 -8.16 -11.10
N ASP A 301 -13.99 -9.06 -11.97
CA ASP A 301 -14.83 -10.10 -12.56
C ASP A 301 -15.51 -10.93 -11.47
N ARG A 302 -14.72 -11.36 -10.48
CA ARG A 302 -15.25 -12.11 -9.33
C ARG A 302 -16.34 -11.32 -8.57
N ALA A 303 -16.06 -10.06 -8.22
CA ALA A 303 -16.99 -9.23 -7.45
C ALA A 303 -18.34 -9.02 -8.20
N VAL A 304 -18.27 -8.93 -9.53
CA VAL A 304 -19.46 -8.76 -10.37
C VAL A 304 -20.20 -10.07 -10.57
N ILE A 305 -19.51 -11.19 -10.75
CA ILE A 305 -20.16 -12.51 -10.80
C ILE A 305 -20.92 -12.77 -9.49
N GLU A 306 -20.29 -12.56 -8.35
CA GLU A 306 -20.92 -12.70 -7.03
C GLU A 306 -22.15 -11.79 -6.91
N HIS A 307 -22.08 -10.54 -7.42
CA HIS A 307 -23.19 -9.62 -7.41
C HIS A 307 -24.34 -10.09 -8.31
N ASN A 308 -24.04 -10.48 -9.56
CA ASN A 308 -25.03 -10.92 -10.52
C ASN A 308 -25.73 -12.20 -10.07
N LEU A 309 -25.02 -13.13 -9.43
CA LEU A 309 -25.61 -14.34 -8.81
C LEU A 309 -26.62 -13.97 -7.72
N LEU A 310 -26.25 -13.05 -6.80
CA LEU A 310 -27.19 -12.58 -5.77
C LEU A 310 -28.38 -11.83 -6.36
N SER A 311 -28.17 -11.05 -7.41
CA SER A 311 -29.27 -10.35 -8.09
C SER A 311 -30.20 -11.33 -8.80
N ALA A 312 -29.65 -12.35 -9.45
CA ALA A 312 -30.41 -13.42 -10.08
C ALA A 312 -31.20 -14.23 -9.06
N SER A 313 -30.63 -14.55 -7.90
CA SER A 313 -31.33 -15.31 -6.85
C SER A 313 -32.58 -14.63 -6.27
N LYS A 314 -32.70 -13.30 -6.47
CA LYS A 314 -33.90 -12.55 -6.06
C LYS A 314 -35.00 -12.53 -7.11
N LEU A 315 -34.67 -12.83 -8.36
CA LEU A 315 -35.56 -12.71 -9.51
C LEU A 315 -35.96 -14.07 -10.10
N TYR A 316 -35.07 -15.05 -10.01
CA TYR A 316 -35.23 -16.36 -10.64
C TYR A 316 -35.20 -17.46 -9.60
N ASN A 317 -35.92 -18.55 -9.86
CA ASN A 317 -35.84 -19.77 -9.04
C ASN A 317 -34.60 -20.60 -9.41
N ASN A 318 -34.14 -20.50 -10.65
CA ASN A 318 -32.94 -21.14 -11.17
C ASN A 318 -32.38 -20.34 -12.34
N ILE A 319 -31.12 -20.60 -12.67
CA ILE A 319 -30.42 -20.01 -13.83
C ILE A 319 -29.38 -21.00 -14.32
N THR A 320 -29.23 -21.10 -15.64
CA THR A 320 -28.14 -21.91 -16.23
C THR A 320 -26.81 -21.15 -16.14
N PHE A 321 -25.68 -21.87 -16.05
CA PHE A 321 -24.37 -21.22 -16.12
C PHE A 321 -24.12 -20.56 -17.47
N GLU A 322 -24.76 -21.05 -18.54
CA GLU A 322 -24.73 -20.44 -19.87
C GLU A 322 -25.37 -19.04 -19.86
N GLU A 323 -26.59 -18.91 -19.32
CA GLU A 323 -27.26 -17.62 -19.19
C GLU A 323 -26.51 -16.66 -18.27
N LEU A 324 -25.95 -17.16 -17.17
CA LEU A 324 -25.12 -16.38 -16.28
C LEU A 324 -23.86 -15.87 -17.00
N GLY A 325 -23.19 -16.73 -17.79
CA GLY A 325 -22.07 -16.33 -18.63
C GLY A 325 -22.47 -15.30 -19.69
N ALA A 326 -23.65 -15.42 -20.29
CA ALA A 326 -24.16 -14.48 -21.29
C ALA A 326 -24.36 -13.06 -20.74
N PHE A 327 -24.65 -12.87 -19.44
CA PHE A 327 -24.73 -11.55 -18.83
C PHE A 327 -23.43 -10.74 -18.92
N PHE A 328 -22.29 -11.40 -18.98
CA PHE A 328 -20.98 -10.73 -19.13
C PHE A 328 -20.72 -10.27 -20.57
N PHE A 329 -21.35 -10.91 -21.54
CA PHE A 329 -21.14 -10.62 -22.98
C PHE A 329 -22.27 -9.82 -23.61
N ALA A 330 -23.36 -9.54 -22.93
CA ALA A 330 -24.63 -9.08 -23.47
C ALA A 330 -24.66 -7.73 -24.22
N ASN A 331 -23.51 -7.21 -24.68
CA ASN A 331 -23.47 -6.02 -25.55
C ASN A 331 -22.78 -6.23 -26.90
N GLN A 332 -22.35 -7.44 -27.18
CA GLN A 332 -21.93 -7.79 -28.54
C GLN A 332 -23.07 -8.61 -29.13
N ASN A 333 -23.48 -8.32 -30.36
CA ASN A 333 -24.25 -9.26 -31.17
C ASN A 333 -23.37 -10.51 -31.36
N ILE A 334 -23.34 -11.36 -30.34
CA ILE A 334 -22.46 -12.51 -30.30
C ILE A 334 -23.11 -13.60 -31.13
N PRO A 335 -22.53 -14.01 -32.26
CA PRO A 335 -23.03 -15.15 -33.00
C PRO A 335 -22.98 -16.39 -32.12
N THR A 336 -23.93 -17.29 -32.30
CA THR A 336 -24.07 -18.55 -31.55
C THR A 336 -22.77 -19.37 -31.46
N SER A 337 -21.87 -19.17 -32.43
CA SER A 337 -20.52 -19.78 -32.46
C SER A 337 -19.58 -19.31 -31.33
N TYR A 338 -19.87 -18.21 -30.67
CA TYR A 338 -19.04 -17.67 -29.58
C TYR A 338 -19.23 -18.44 -28.27
N PHE A 339 -20.38 -19.09 -28.08
CA PHE A 339 -20.67 -19.94 -26.92
C PHE A 339 -19.75 -21.19 -26.81
N LEU A 340 -19.06 -21.53 -27.88
CA LEU A 340 -18.10 -22.62 -27.96
C LEU A 340 -16.64 -22.15 -27.82
N THR A 341 -16.40 -20.87 -27.57
CA THR A 341 -15.02 -20.38 -27.39
C THR A 341 -14.43 -20.82 -26.04
N PRO A 342 -13.13 -21.11 -25.99
CA PRO A 342 -12.46 -21.48 -24.73
C PRO A 342 -12.65 -20.44 -23.60
N LYS A 343 -12.79 -19.16 -23.97
CA LYS A 343 -13.01 -18.07 -23.05
C LYS A 343 -14.41 -18.12 -22.41
N PHE A 344 -15.43 -18.50 -23.17
CA PHE A 344 -16.79 -18.63 -22.63
C PHE A 344 -16.89 -19.84 -21.69
N LEU A 345 -16.32 -20.98 -22.09
CA LEU A 345 -16.25 -22.17 -21.25
C LEU A 345 -15.49 -21.91 -19.91
N SER A 346 -14.41 -21.16 -19.99
CA SER A 346 -13.66 -20.80 -18.77
C SER A 346 -14.48 -19.92 -17.83
N LEU A 347 -15.31 -19.01 -18.35
CA LEU A 347 -16.21 -18.17 -17.52
C LEU A 347 -17.37 -18.95 -16.91
N GLN A 348 -17.95 -19.93 -17.61
CA GLN A 348 -18.96 -20.80 -17.05
C GLN A 348 -18.41 -21.61 -15.88
N LEU A 349 -17.28 -22.29 -16.04
CA LEU A 349 -16.60 -23.03 -14.98
C LEU A 349 -16.24 -22.14 -13.79
N TYR A 350 -15.86 -20.90 -14.09
CA TYR A 350 -15.54 -19.93 -13.05
C TYR A 350 -16.79 -19.45 -12.30
N ALA A 351 -17.91 -19.21 -13.01
CA ALA A 351 -19.19 -18.86 -12.38
C ALA A 351 -19.73 -19.99 -11.50
N GLU A 352 -19.60 -21.25 -11.95
CA GLU A 352 -19.96 -22.43 -11.17
C GLU A 352 -19.14 -22.51 -9.86
N LYS A 353 -17.82 -22.34 -9.97
CA LYS A 353 -16.91 -22.33 -8.80
C LYS A 353 -17.28 -21.23 -7.79
N ILE A 354 -17.58 -20.02 -8.27
CA ILE A 354 -18.03 -18.92 -7.41
C ILE A 354 -19.38 -19.24 -6.75
N ALA A 355 -20.34 -19.74 -7.51
CA ALA A 355 -21.65 -20.12 -6.98
C ALA A 355 -21.52 -21.18 -5.88
N SER A 356 -20.72 -22.23 -6.13
CA SER A 356 -20.42 -23.28 -5.15
C SER A 356 -19.79 -22.70 -3.88
N GLN A 357 -18.82 -21.82 -4.02
CA GLN A 357 -18.18 -21.15 -2.89
C GLN A 357 -19.18 -20.29 -2.10
N MET A 358 -20.01 -19.49 -2.77
CA MET A 358 -21.02 -18.64 -2.12
C MET A 358 -22.07 -19.45 -1.35
N ILE A 359 -22.48 -20.62 -1.88
CA ILE A 359 -23.39 -21.53 -1.21
C ILE A 359 -22.72 -22.15 0.03
N THR A 360 -21.48 -22.66 -0.11
CA THR A 360 -20.72 -23.27 0.97
C THR A 360 -20.45 -22.29 2.11
N GLU A 361 -20.17 -21.02 1.79
CA GLU A 361 -19.94 -19.95 2.77
C GLU A 361 -21.24 -19.35 3.34
N GLY A 362 -22.41 -19.85 2.94
CA GLY A 362 -23.71 -19.37 3.40
C GLY A 362 -24.03 -17.93 2.94
N ARG A 363 -23.38 -17.44 1.89
CA ARG A 363 -23.66 -16.12 1.29
C ARG A 363 -24.80 -16.14 0.28
N MET A 364 -25.16 -17.31 -0.20
CA MET A 364 -26.27 -17.56 -1.11
C MET A 364 -26.93 -18.91 -0.75
N ASN A 365 -28.25 -18.96 -0.73
CA ASN A 365 -28.99 -20.19 -0.49
C ASN A 365 -29.34 -20.84 -1.83
N GLY A 366 -29.05 -22.12 -1.96
CA GLY A 366 -29.31 -22.86 -3.18
C GLY A 366 -28.46 -24.11 -3.33
N PHE A 367 -28.61 -24.80 -4.44
CA PHE A 367 -27.78 -25.95 -4.81
C PHE A 367 -27.46 -25.92 -6.31
N ILE A 368 -26.44 -26.67 -6.71
CA ILE A 368 -25.97 -26.76 -8.08
C ILE A 368 -26.29 -28.14 -8.62
N ASP A 369 -27.01 -28.16 -9.75
CA ASP A 369 -27.14 -29.34 -10.60
C ASP A 369 -26.03 -29.28 -11.66
N GLN A 370 -24.98 -30.12 -11.47
CA GLN A 370 -23.85 -30.17 -12.39
C GLN A 370 -24.16 -30.88 -13.70
N ILE A 371 -25.18 -31.76 -13.72
CA ILE A 371 -25.56 -32.52 -14.92
C ILE A 371 -26.24 -31.57 -15.92
N ASP A 372 -27.20 -30.78 -15.44
CA ASP A 372 -27.92 -29.82 -16.26
C ASP A 372 -27.25 -28.45 -16.32
N GLY A 373 -26.18 -28.21 -15.56
CA GLY A 373 -25.46 -26.94 -15.52
C GLY A 373 -26.29 -25.79 -14.96
N ILE A 374 -27.11 -26.05 -13.94
CA ILE A 374 -28.09 -25.13 -13.38
C ILE A 374 -27.80 -24.84 -11.91
N VAL A 375 -27.91 -23.57 -11.53
CA VAL A 375 -27.99 -23.14 -10.12
C VAL A 375 -29.45 -22.99 -9.76
N HIS A 376 -29.89 -23.72 -8.74
CA HIS A 376 -31.21 -23.57 -8.13
C HIS A 376 -31.09 -22.67 -6.91
N PHE A 377 -31.90 -21.62 -6.85
CA PHE A 377 -31.96 -20.70 -5.73
C PHE A 377 -33.09 -21.09 -4.77
N GLU A 378 -32.78 -21.17 -3.49
CA GLU A 378 -33.80 -21.38 -2.46
C GLU A 378 -34.31 -20.00 -1.99
N SER A 379 -35.57 -19.70 -2.26
CA SER A 379 -36.22 -18.55 -1.66
C SER A 379 -36.42 -18.81 -0.16
N ASN A 380 -36.21 -17.80 0.69
CA ASN A 380 -36.49 -17.84 2.14
C ASN A 380 -37.97 -18.08 2.51
N MET A 381 -38.80 -18.53 1.58
CA MET A 381 -40.15 -18.98 1.89
C MET A 381 -40.05 -20.39 2.46
N LEU A 382 -40.60 -20.56 3.66
CA LEU A 382 -40.73 -21.83 4.40
C LEU A 382 -41.06 -22.99 3.43
N LEU A 383 -40.09 -23.86 3.20
CA LEU A 383 -40.26 -25.09 2.45
C LEU A 383 -41.23 -26.03 3.24
N PRO A 384 -42.18 -26.66 2.59
CA PRO A 384 -42.94 -27.76 3.22
C PRO A 384 -41.97 -28.89 3.53
N ALA A 385 -42.01 -29.36 4.76
CA ALA A 385 -41.20 -30.48 5.26
C ALA A 385 -41.39 -31.72 4.35
N GLY A 386 -40.37 -32.10 3.61
CA GLY A 386 -40.41 -33.37 2.85
C GLY A 386 -39.38 -33.55 1.74
N ILE A 387 -38.38 -32.71 1.56
CA ILE A 387 -37.34 -32.92 0.55
C ILE A 387 -36.04 -33.32 1.25
N LEU A 388 -35.64 -34.58 1.03
CA LEU A 388 -34.39 -35.15 1.55
C LEU A 388 -33.20 -34.57 0.82
N TYR A 389 -32.32 -33.85 1.53
CA TYR A 389 -31.04 -33.39 1.01
C TYR A 389 -30.11 -34.56 0.73
N VAL A 390 -29.70 -34.75 -0.51
CA VAL A 390 -28.52 -35.55 -0.83
C VAL A 390 -27.29 -34.68 -0.70
N HIS A 391 -26.61 -34.80 0.41
CA HIS A 391 -25.29 -34.20 0.58
C HIS A 391 -24.33 -35.01 -0.30
N VAL A 392 -23.78 -34.38 -1.33
CA VAL A 392 -22.68 -34.97 -2.11
C VAL A 392 -21.39 -34.72 -1.32
N ASP A 393 -21.02 -35.69 -0.51
CA ASP A 393 -19.72 -35.74 0.13
C ASP A 393 -18.62 -35.86 -0.94
N HIS A 394 -17.60 -35.03 -0.80
CA HIS A 394 -16.40 -35.04 -1.62
C HIS A 394 -15.79 -36.45 -1.73
N LEU A 395 -15.88 -37.03 -2.90
CA LEU A 395 -15.01 -38.14 -3.30
C LEU A 395 -13.63 -37.55 -3.70
N THR A 396 -12.79 -37.29 -2.70
CA THR A 396 -11.36 -37.19 -2.90
C THR A 396 -10.64 -38.37 -2.28
N SER A 397 -9.73 -38.95 -3.05
CA SER A 397 -8.73 -39.93 -2.71
C SER A 397 -9.19 -41.40 -2.62
N GLY A 398 -9.29 -42.04 -3.76
CA GLY A 398 -9.02 -43.46 -3.89
C GLY A 398 -7.51 -43.69 -3.99
N THR A 399 -6.89 -44.08 -2.91
CA THR A 399 -5.55 -44.66 -2.90
C THR A 399 -5.60 -46.01 -3.64
N MET A 400 -4.82 -46.14 -4.70
CA MET A 400 -4.37 -47.43 -5.20
C MET A 400 -3.48 -48.06 -4.13
N ASP A 401 -3.92 -49.18 -3.57
CA ASP A 401 -3.04 -50.11 -2.93
C ASP A 401 -3.26 -51.51 -3.54
N SER A 402 -2.22 -51.89 -4.27
CA SER A 402 -1.62 -53.22 -4.43
C SER A 402 -2.50 -54.46 -4.30
N LEU A 403 -2.72 -55.08 -5.43
CA LEU A 403 -2.89 -56.51 -5.55
C LEU A 403 -1.49 -57.18 -5.63
N ASP A 404 -1.11 -57.89 -4.58
CA ASP A 404 -0.21 -59.03 -4.59
C ASP A 404 -0.80 -60.11 -3.69
N ASN A 405 -1.06 -61.21 -4.34
CA ASN A 405 -1.30 -62.61 -4.04
C ASN A 405 -2.65 -63.14 -4.50
#